data_7e30bc45f35dd47cdc62c50374c87ccb
#
_entry.id   7e30bc45f35dd47cdc62c50374c87ccb
#
_cell.length_a   1.000
_cell.length_b   1.000
_cell.length_c   1.000
_cell.angle_alpha   90.00
_cell.angle_beta   90.00
_cell.angle_gamma   90.00
#
_symmetry.space_group_name_H-M   'P 1'
#
loop_
_entity.id
_entity.type
_entity.pdbx_description
1 polymer ?
#
loop_
_entity_poly.entity_id
_entity_poly.type
_entity_poly.pdbx_seq_one_letter_code
_entity_poly.pdbx_strand_id
1 'polypeptide(L)'
;MKIKFLVLALLPLSLMACQTVQNVTDGVVSQINSNAEKNLTEYNWTYQGSTASKPLVLSFNADQRVTIQTGCNNQGGTWKVEGNKIITSPLVSTMMACADDLMQQERLSSDIFSEKKVPFSLSTSNDQAILTVTDSKGQKHVFTGTKIVNANVLSNYTWSYQPTNTQKPIVLTFLNNDRLSVDTGCNRLNTSWKVENGLIVTGDVASTMMACEPALMQQEKFAGELLQKRQIPFEVNTTNLHEPTLTLTDAKGQKYNFIGKMTPETKYQSEPKTVFLEISPETKSCTGVAPQTCMQVREVKYDEKGIKTYTDKNWSLYYGQIEGFEHNPKQRVIVRVKRFEIKNPAADQSSLADVLDMVVEQEIVK
;
A
#
# COMPACT_ATOMS: atom_id res chain seq x y z
N MET A 1 23.94 -79.76 -37.03
CA MET A 1 23.29 -79.28 -35.80
C MET A 1 24.10 -78.08 -35.33
N LYS A 2 23.65 -76.86 -35.62
CA LYS A 2 24.34 -75.58 -35.30
C LYS A 2 23.60 -74.88 -34.18
N ILE A 3 24.23 -74.81 -33.01
CA ILE A 3 23.74 -74.10 -31.84
C ILE A 3 24.13 -72.63 -31.97
N LYS A 4 23.12 -71.72 -32.03
CA LYS A 4 23.35 -70.26 -31.99
C LYS A 4 23.33 -69.79 -30.53
N PHE A 5 24.46 -69.26 -30.08
CA PHE A 5 24.52 -68.52 -28.83
C PHE A 5 23.91 -67.12 -28.98
N LEU A 6 22.91 -66.84 -28.16
CA LEU A 6 22.30 -65.51 -28.06
C LEU A 6 23.04 -64.73 -26.94
N VAL A 7 23.80 -63.71 -27.33
CA VAL A 7 24.44 -62.81 -26.36
C VAL A 7 23.41 -61.76 -25.95
N LEU A 8 23.03 -61.81 -24.68
CA LEU A 8 22.17 -60.82 -24.05
C LEU A 8 23.02 -59.64 -23.57
N ALA A 9 22.89 -58.50 -24.25
CA ALA A 9 23.54 -57.25 -23.82
C ALA A 9 22.74 -56.64 -22.67
N LEU A 10 23.29 -56.68 -21.46
CA LEU A 10 22.80 -55.94 -20.29
C LEU A 10 23.27 -54.48 -20.41
N LEU A 11 22.34 -53.58 -20.70
CA LEU A 11 22.53 -52.13 -20.56
C LEU A 11 22.44 -51.73 -19.11
N PRO A 12 23.31 -50.86 -18.57
CA PRO A 12 23.17 -50.31 -17.21
C PRO A 12 22.17 -49.17 -17.22
N LEU A 13 20.91 -49.44 -16.81
CA LEU A 13 19.93 -48.42 -16.44
C LEU A 13 20.02 -48.23 -14.93
N SER A 14 20.84 -47.31 -14.48
CA SER A 14 20.71 -46.78 -13.11
C SER A 14 21.71 -45.68 -12.88
N LEU A 15 21.31 -44.43 -13.05
CA LEU A 15 21.93 -43.27 -12.34
C LEU A 15 21.21 -41.93 -12.60
N MET A 16 20.02 -41.93 -13.29
CA MET A 16 19.29 -40.67 -13.54
C MET A 16 18.09 -40.44 -12.59
N ALA A 17 17.73 -41.39 -11.73
CA ALA A 17 16.54 -41.26 -10.89
C ALA A 17 16.77 -40.44 -9.61
N CYS A 18 18.00 -40.34 -9.11
CA CYS A 18 18.27 -39.61 -7.88
C CYS A 18 18.34 -38.08 -8.04
N GLN A 19 18.77 -37.58 -9.17
CA GLN A 19 18.87 -36.12 -9.38
C GLN A 19 17.52 -35.44 -9.60
N THR A 20 16.56 -36.10 -10.22
CA THR A 20 15.21 -35.55 -10.46
C THR A 20 14.38 -35.50 -9.18
N VAL A 21 14.52 -36.47 -8.30
CA VAL A 21 13.79 -36.47 -7.00
C VAL A 21 14.36 -35.40 -6.06
N GLN A 22 15.68 -35.20 -6.07
CA GLN A 22 16.34 -34.18 -5.25
C GLN A 22 15.96 -32.76 -5.68
N ASN A 23 15.93 -32.48 -6.98
CA ASN A 23 15.53 -31.19 -7.52
C ASN A 23 14.04 -30.87 -7.25
N VAL A 24 13.15 -31.85 -7.22
CA VAL A 24 11.73 -31.66 -6.90
C VAL A 24 11.54 -31.39 -5.41
N THR A 25 12.27 -32.09 -4.53
CA THR A 25 12.20 -31.87 -3.08
C THR A 25 12.79 -30.51 -2.70
N ASP A 26 13.92 -30.11 -3.29
CA ASP A 26 14.55 -28.81 -3.03
C ASP A 26 13.66 -27.65 -3.52
N GLY A 27 12.99 -27.81 -4.67
CA GLY A 27 12.01 -26.84 -5.17
C GLY A 27 10.78 -26.68 -4.29
N VAL A 28 10.23 -27.77 -3.76
CA VAL A 28 9.09 -27.75 -2.86
C VAL A 28 9.47 -27.14 -1.49
N VAL A 29 10.62 -27.51 -0.94
CA VAL A 29 11.12 -26.93 0.31
C VAL A 29 11.39 -25.45 0.17
N SER A 30 11.98 -25.00 -0.96
CA SER A 30 12.19 -23.58 -1.24
C SER A 30 10.90 -22.79 -1.32
N GLN A 31 9.83 -23.32 -1.94
CA GLN A 31 8.51 -22.67 -2.00
C GLN A 31 7.84 -22.62 -0.62
N ILE A 32 7.94 -23.65 0.18
CA ILE A 32 7.38 -23.67 1.54
C ILE A 32 8.06 -22.61 2.39
N ASN A 33 9.40 -22.52 2.33
CA ASN A 33 10.16 -21.53 3.08
C ASN A 33 9.82 -20.10 2.65
N SER A 34 9.75 -19.82 1.34
CA SER A 34 9.41 -18.49 0.83
C SER A 34 8.00 -18.04 1.21
N ASN A 35 7.01 -18.95 1.24
CA ASN A 35 5.67 -18.65 1.71
C ASN A 35 5.64 -18.37 3.23
N ALA A 36 6.41 -19.13 4.01
CA ALA A 36 6.50 -18.91 5.44
C ALA A 36 7.20 -17.58 5.77
N GLU A 37 8.29 -17.26 5.07
CA GLU A 37 8.98 -15.97 5.20
C GLU A 37 8.07 -14.80 4.84
N LYS A 38 7.34 -14.88 3.73
CA LYS A 38 6.35 -13.88 3.34
C LYS A 38 5.31 -13.67 4.45
N ASN A 39 4.72 -14.74 4.95
CA ASN A 39 3.71 -14.65 6.02
C ASN A 39 4.28 -14.06 7.31
N LEU A 40 5.53 -14.39 7.67
CA LEU A 40 6.18 -13.81 8.86
C LEU A 40 6.44 -12.31 8.71
N THR A 41 6.82 -11.86 7.50
CA THR A 41 7.12 -10.43 7.22
C THR A 41 5.88 -9.56 7.03
N GLU A 42 4.70 -10.15 6.90
CA GLU A 42 3.44 -9.38 6.75
C GLU A 42 2.87 -8.86 8.08
N TYR A 43 3.43 -9.28 9.24
CA TYR A 43 2.87 -8.94 10.55
C TYR A 43 3.93 -8.48 11.54
N ASN A 44 3.53 -7.56 12.42
CA ASN A 44 4.19 -7.33 13.72
C ASN A 44 3.57 -8.30 14.74
N TRP A 45 4.40 -9.05 15.43
CA TRP A 45 4.00 -10.15 16.30
C TRP A 45 4.08 -9.74 17.76
N THR A 46 2.93 -9.55 18.43
CA THR A 46 2.86 -9.17 19.84
C THR A 46 2.74 -10.41 20.73
N TYR A 47 3.63 -10.56 21.69
CA TYR A 47 3.64 -11.67 22.63
C TYR A 47 2.44 -11.62 23.58
N GLN A 48 1.71 -12.74 23.70
CA GLN A 48 0.48 -12.83 24.50
C GLN A 48 0.73 -13.25 25.96
N GLY A 49 1.89 -13.80 26.26
CA GLY A 49 2.26 -14.24 27.61
C GLY A 49 2.92 -13.17 28.47
N SER A 50 2.96 -11.93 28.03
CA SER A 50 3.58 -10.83 28.78
C SER A 50 2.63 -10.24 29.81
N THR A 51 3.13 -10.06 31.04
CA THR A 51 2.49 -9.25 32.09
C THR A 51 3.22 -7.93 32.32
N ALA A 52 4.22 -7.62 31.49
CA ALA A 52 5.02 -6.40 31.58
C ALA A 52 4.19 -5.17 31.20
N SER A 53 4.60 -4.02 31.69
CA SER A 53 3.95 -2.71 31.48
C SER A 53 3.92 -2.25 30.02
N LYS A 54 4.81 -2.82 29.18
CA LYS A 54 4.86 -2.57 27.74
C LYS A 54 4.94 -3.90 26.97
N PRO A 55 4.35 -3.98 25.77
CA PRO A 55 4.34 -5.22 25.01
C PRO A 55 5.74 -5.59 24.47
N LEU A 56 5.98 -6.89 24.31
CA LEU A 56 7.06 -7.42 23.49
C LEU A 56 6.55 -7.58 22.06
N VAL A 57 7.22 -6.94 21.10
CA VAL A 57 6.86 -6.97 19.69
C VAL A 57 8.03 -7.48 18.86
N LEU A 58 7.77 -8.53 18.06
CA LEU A 58 8.72 -9.15 17.15
C LEU A 58 8.36 -8.79 15.73
N SER A 59 9.34 -8.33 14.95
CA SER A 59 9.19 -7.97 13.54
C SER A 59 10.24 -8.67 12.69
N PHE A 60 9.79 -9.39 11.66
CA PHE A 60 10.65 -10.00 10.65
C PHE A 60 10.63 -9.13 9.41
N ASN A 61 11.78 -8.62 8.96
CA ASN A 61 11.89 -7.74 7.81
C ASN A 61 12.31 -8.53 6.56
N ALA A 62 11.89 -8.05 5.39
CA ALA A 62 12.21 -8.69 4.10
C ALA A 62 13.71 -8.68 3.75
N ASP A 63 14.51 -7.81 4.37
CA ASP A 63 15.97 -7.76 4.29
C ASP A 63 16.68 -8.77 5.21
N GLN A 64 15.96 -9.78 5.70
CA GLN A 64 16.43 -10.82 6.63
C GLN A 64 16.88 -10.28 7.99
N ARG A 65 16.41 -9.12 8.40
CA ARG A 65 16.63 -8.59 9.75
C ARG A 65 15.44 -8.88 10.65
N VAL A 66 15.72 -9.31 11.87
CA VAL A 66 14.73 -9.44 12.94
C VAL A 66 14.94 -8.33 13.95
N THR A 67 13.85 -7.70 14.38
CA THR A 67 13.85 -6.69 15.45
C THR A 67 12.87 -7.12 16.52
N ILE A 68 13.30 -7.04 17.79
CA ILE A 68 12.47 -7.35 18.94
C ILE A 68 12.46 -6.11 19.85
N GLN A 69 11.29 -5.50 19.97
CA GLN A 69 11.05 -4.41 20.91
C GLN A 69 10.60 -5.01 22.24
N THR A 70 11.43 -4.89 23.27
CA THR A 70 11.14 -5.51 24.57
C THR A 70 10.42 -4.56 25.54
N GLY A 71 9.96 -3.42 25.05
CA GLY A 71 9.36 -2.36 25.87
C GLY A 71 10.37 -1.47 26.56
N CYS A 72 11.63 -1.88 26.69
CA CYS A 72 12.78 -1.11 27.15
C CYS A 72 13.85 -1.04 26.08
N ASN A 73 14.59 -2.12 25.88
CA ASN A 73 15.63 -2.22 24.88
C ASN A 73 15.09 -2.77 23.56
N ASN A 74 15.83 -2.50 22.48
CA ASN A 74 15.60 -3.11 21.18
C ASN A 74 16.70 -4.14 20.93
N GLN A 75 16.30 -5.34 20.56
CA GLN A 75 17.19 -6.40 20.13
C GLN A 75 17.12 -6.56 18.61
N GLY A 76 18.24 -6.85 17.97
CA GLY A 76 18.32 -7.02 16.53
C GLY A 76 19.28 -8.10 16.10
N GLY A 77 18.98 -8.78 15.02
CA GLY A 77 19.82 -9.81 14.42
C GLY A 77 19.37 -10.13 12.99
N THR A 78 19.88 -11.23 12.45
CA THR A 78 19.41 -11.77 11.17
C THR A 78 18.53 -13.00 11.39
N TRP A 79 17.66 -13.29 10.42
CA TRP A 79 16.78 -14.46 10.47
C TRP A 79 16.59 -15.07 9.08
N LYS A 80 16.18 -16.32 9.05
CA LYS A 80 15.70 -17.05 7.86
C LYS A 80 14.80 -18.21 8.30
N VAL A 81 14.08 -18.80 7.35
CA VAL A 81 13.29 -20.01 7.56
C VAL A 81 14.03 -21.22 6.97
N GLU A 82 14.11 -22.30 7.75
CA GLU A 82 14.54 -23.62 7.28
C GLU A 82 13.50 -24.67 7.70
N GLY A 83 12.68 -25.11 6.76
CA GLY A 83 11.54 -26.01 7.03
C GLY A 83 10.54 -25.38 7.99
N ASN A 84 10.34 -25.98 9.16
CA ASN A 84 9.44 -25.46 10.20
C ASN A 84 10.18 -24.71 11.32
N LYS A 85 11.37 -24.18 11.05
CA LYS A 85 12.18 -23.48 12.05
C LYS A 85 12.56 -22.09 11.57
N ILE A 86 12.46 -21.14 12.49
CA ILE A 86 13.07 -19.81 12.36
C ILE A 86 14.51 -19.94 12.88
N ILE A 87 15.47 -19.58 12.05
CA ILE A 87 16.90 -19.56 12.40
C ILE A 87 17.29 -18.10 12.64
N THR A 88 17.87 -17.82 13.79
CA THR A 88 18.32 -16.47 14.14
C THR A 88 19.80 -16.44 14.48
N SER A 89 20.47 -15.32 14.17
CA SER A 89 21.83 -15.02 14.62
C SER A 89 21.83 -14.63 16.12
N PRO A 90 23.02 -14.45 16.73
CA PRO A 90 23.11 -13.73 17.99
C PRO A 90 22.41 -12.39 17.91
N LEU A 91 21.63 -12.02 18.93
CA LEU A 91 20.93 -10.75 19.01
C LEU A 91 21.83 -9.70 19.69
N VAL A 92 21.91 -8.53 19.08
CA VAL A 92 22.53 -7.33 19.66
C VAL A 92 21.43 -6.49 20.31
N SER A 93 21.65 -6.03 21.54
CA SER A 93 20.69 -5.23 22.32
C SER A 93 21.23 -3.84 22.62
N THR A 94 20.35 -2.84 22.67
CA THR A 94 20.63 -1.57 23.36
C THR A 94 20.75 -1.82 24.86
N MET A 95 21.42 -0.95 25.62
CA MET A 95 21.78 -1.19 27.02
C MET A 95 21.20 -0.08 27.92
N MET A 96 19.89 0.00 28.01
CA MET A 96 19.22 0.84 29.01
C MET A 96 18.84 0.00 30.22
N ALA A 97 19.00 0.57 31.42
CA ALA A 97 18.46 -0.04 32.63
C ALA A 97 16.98 0.35 32.76
N CYS A 98 16.12 -0.65 32.90
CA CYS A 98 14.66 -0.47 32.98
C CYS A 98 14.08 -1.22 34.17
N ALA A 99 12.78 -1.11 34.37
CA ALA A 99 12.05 -1.85 35.39
C ALA A 99 12.20 -3.37 35.20
N ASP A 100 12.16 -4.12 36.31
CA ASP A 100 12.46 -5.54 36.32
C ASP A 100 11.58 -6.38 35.40
N ASP A 101 10.31 -6.03 35.26
CA ASP A 101 9.34 -6.67 34.37
C ASP A 101 9.78 -6.60 32.89
N LEU A 102 10.29 -5.43 32.45
CA LEU A 102 10.81 -5.22 31.10
C LEU A 102 12.17 -5.93 30.90
N MET A 103 13.02 -5.94 31.91
CA MET A 103 14.30 -6.67 31.87
C MET A 103 14.10 -8.20 31.84
N GLN A 104 13.06 -8.72 32.49
CA GLN A 104 12.66 -10.12 32.38
C GLN A 104 12.16 -10.47 30.99
N GLN A 105 11.36 -9.56 30.38
CA GLN A 105 10.86 -9.71 29.03
C GLN A 105 12.00 -9.70 27.98
N GLU A 106 13.04 -8.88 28.20
CA GLU A 106 14.24 -8.87 27.37
C GLU A 106 15.03 -10.20 27.46
N ARG A 107 15.21 -10.72 28.67
CA ARG A 107 15.84 -12.03 28.85
C ARG A 107 15.05 -13.16 28.19
N LEU A 108 13.73 -13.15 28.34
CA LEU A 108 12.85 -14.14 27.70
C LEU A 108 13.01 -14.13 26.19
N SER A 109 13.02 -12.95 25.57
CA SER A 109 13.17 -12.85 24.11
C SER A 109 14.54 -13.35 23.63
N SER A 110 15.60 -13.07 24.38
CA SER A 110 16.94 -13.60 24.11
C SER A 110 17.00 -15.12 24.24
N ASP A 111 16.38 -15.68 25.27
CA ASP A 111 16.33 -17.14 25.51
C ASP A 111 15.60 -17.88 24.38
N ILE A 112 14.58 -17.24 23.80
CA ILE A 112 13.82 -17.82 22.69
C ILE A 112 14.55 -17.67 21.37
N PHE A 113 15.13 -16.50 21.07
CA PHE A 113 15.53 -16.14 19.71
C PHE A 113 17.05 -15.95 19.51
N SER A 114 17.86 -15.66 20.55
CA SER A 114 19.28 -15.38 20.32
C SER A 114 20.05 -16.65 19.96
N GLU A 115 20.60 -16.68 18.72
CA GLU A 115 21.38 -17.81 18.18
C GLU A 115 20.62 -19.16 18.25
N LYS A 116 19.36 -19.18 17.82
CA LYS A 116 18.46 -20.33 17.97
C LYS A 116 17.96 -20.88 16.64
N LYS A 117 17.51 -22.13 16.69
CA LYS A 117 16.69 -22.80 15.67
C LYS A 117 15.32 -23.08 16.29
N VAL A 118 14.40 -22.15 16.13
CA VAL A 118 13.13 -22.11 16.86
C VAL A 118 12.02 -22.77 16.04
N PRO A 119 11.50 -23.94 16.44
CA PRO A 119 10.31 -24.51 15.80
C PRO A 119 9.13 -23.55 15.88
N PHE A 120 8.39 -23.40 14.78
CA PHE A 120 7.22 -22.52 14.74
C PHE A 120 6.05 -23.13 13.97
N SER A 121 4.87 -22.59 14.23
CA SER A 121 3.67 -22.78 13.43
C SER A 121 2.95 -21.46 13.26
N LEU A 122 2.37 -21.27 12.06
CA LEU A 122 1.54 -20.12 11.70
C LEU A 122 0.11 -20.59 11.48
N SER A 123 -0.85 -19.85 12.02
CA SER A 123 -2.27 -20.00 11.76
C SER A 123 -2.85 -18.64 11.40
N THR A 124 -3.55 -18.57 10.27
CA THR A 124 -4.26 -17.36 9.84
C THR A 124 -5.73 -17.72 9.68
N SER A 125 -6.61 -17.08 10.45
CA SER A 125 -8.06 -17.28 10.40
C SER A 125 -8.75 -15.94 10.62
N ASN A 126 -9.66 -15.55 9.72
CA ASN A 126 -10.57 -14.41 9.87
C ASN A 126 -9.90 -13.14 10.44
N ASP A 127 -8.90 -12.60 9.74
CA ASP A 127 -8.14 -11.38 10.07
C ASP A 127 -7.23 -11.48 11.31
N GLN A 128 -7.09 -12.65 11.93
CA GLN A 128 -6.18 -12.88 13.03
C GLN A 128 -5.07 -13.84 12.65
N ALA A 129 -3.82 -13.38 12.71
CA ALA A 129 -2.64 -14.21 12.53
C ALA A 129 -2.08 -14.60 13.90
N ILE A 130 -1.73 -15.89 14.07
CA ILE A 130 -1.13 -16.42 15.28
C ILE A 130 0.18 -17.12 14.92
N LEU A 131 1.27 -16.65 15.52
CA LEU A 131 2.57 -17.30 15.49
C LEU A 131 2.79 -18.00 16.82
N THR A 132 3.01 -19.31 16.79
CA THR A 132 3.44 -20.07 17.95
C THR A 132 4.87 -20.53 17.75
N VAL A 133 5.77 -20.18 18.65
CA VAL A 133 7.15 -20.66 18.67
C VAL A 133 7.36 -21.57 19.87
N THR A 134 8.27 -22.55 19.74
CA THR A 134 8.60 -23.49 20.83
C THR A 134 10.06 -23.30 21.21
N ASP A 135 10.31 -22.98 22.46
CA ASP A 135 11.67 -22.80 23.00
C ASP A 135 12.42 -24.11 23.16
N SER A 136 13.69 -24.03 23.58
CA SER A 136 14.56 -25.20 23.81
C SER A 136 14.11 -26.12 24.96
N LYS A 137 13.19 -25.65 25.82
CA LYS A 137 12.60 -26.41 26.94
C LYS A 137 11.26 -27.04 26.56
N GLY A 138 10.81 -26.84 25.30
CA GLY A 138 9.51 -27.32 24.81
C GLY A 138 8.33 -26.43 25.19
N GLN A 139 8.56 -25.25 25.79
CA GLN A 139 7.51 -24.33 26.14
C GLN A 139 7.04 -23.57 24.88
N LYS A 140 5.72 -23.44 24.72
CA LYS A 140 5.10 -22.71 23.62
C LYS A 140 4.88 -21.25 24.00
N HIS A 141 5.29 -20.36 23.11
CA HIS A 141 5.11 -18.92 23.19
C HIS A 141 4.22 -18.45 22.05
N VAL A 142 3.11 -17.80 22.36
CA VAL A 142 2.09 -17.39 21.40
C VAL A 142 2.18 -15.89 21.15
N PHE A 143 2.20 -15.53 19.88
CA PHE A 143 2.20 -14.15 19.40
C PHE A 143 1.00 -13.92 18.50
N THR A 144 0.33 -12.79 18.67
CA THR A 144 -0.73 -12.34 17.78
C THR A 144 -0.13 -11.38 16.75
N GLY A 145 -0.40 -11.65 15.48
CA GLY A 145 0.05 -10.83 14.36
C GLY A 145 -0.89 -9.67 14.10
N THR A 146 -0.36 -8.45 14.16
CA THR A 146 -1.00 -7.27 13.59
C THR A 146 -0.41 -7.05 12.21
N LYS A 147 -1.24 -7.05 11.17
CA LYS A 147 -0.77 -6.92 9.79
C LYS A 147 0.02 -5.61 9.63
N ILE A 148 1.23 -5.72 9.09
CA ILE A 148 2.04 -4.54 8.76
C ILE A 148 1.39 -3.89 7.55
N VAL A 149 0.73 -2.78 7.77
CA VAL A 149 0.24 -1.95 6.67
C VAL A 149 1.45 -1.18 6.14
N ASN A 150 1.92 -1.59 4.98
CA ASN A 150 2.96 -0.86 4.28
C ASN A 150 2.43 0.56 3.99
N ALA A 151 3.23 1.58 4.29
CA ALA A 151 2.89 2.97 3.97
C ALA A 151 2.40 3.14 2.52
N ASN A 152 2.93 2.34 1.60
CA ASN A 152 2.51 2.32 0.20
C ASN A 152 1.01 1.98 0.00
N VAL A 153 0.39 1.20 0.88
CA VAL A 153 -1.05 0.92 0.77
C VAL A 153 -1.86 2.19 0.99
N LEU A 154 -1.43 3.07 1.91
CA LEU A 154 -2.11 4.34 2.15
C LEU A 154 -2.01 5.27 0.95
N SER A 155 -0.86 5.33 0.27
CA SER A 155 -0.64 6.19 -0.91
C SER A 155 -1.21 5.63 -2.22
N ASN A 156 -1.56 4.34 -2.25
CA ASN A 156 -2.19 3.72 -3.42
C ASN A 156 -3.66 4.11 -3.60
N TYR A 157 -4.27 4.71 -2.59
CA TYR A 157 -5.68 5.08 -2.59
C TYR A 157 -5.88 6.51 -2.10
N THR A 158 -6.94 7.16 -2.59
CA THR A 158 -7.58 8.29 -1.93
C THR A 158 -8.65 7.74 -1.01
N TRP A 159 -8.77 8.27 0.21
CA TRP A 159 -9.63 7.74 1.25
C TRP A 159 -10.72 8.73 1.60
N SER A 160 -11.98 8.36 1.39
CA SER A 160 -13.14 9.23 1.58
C SER A 160 -13.97 8.81 2.79
N TYR A 161 -14.28 9.77 3.65
CA TYR A 161 -15.23 9.62 4.76
C TYR A 161 -16.37 10.62 4.59
N GLN A 162 -17.62 10.13 4.63
CA GLN A 162 -18.81 10.97 4.50
C GLN A 162 -19.45 11.18 5.88
N PRO A 163 -19.31 12.38 6.47
CA PRO A 163 -20.06 12.73 7.67
C PRO A 163 -21.56 12.83 7.38
N THR A 164 -22.39 12.54 8.38
CA THR A 164 -23.85 12.51 8.22
C THR A 164 -24.50 13.88 8.04
N ASN A 165 -23.79 14.95 8.42
CA ASN A 165 -24.31 16.33 8.45
C ASN A 165 -23.82 17.19 7.28
N THR A 166 -23.05 16.63 6.33
CA THR A 166 -22.55 17.33 5.15
C THR A 166 -22.78 16.51 3.89
N GLN A 167 -22.83 17.17 2.73
CA GLN A 167 -22.91 16.51 1.43
C GLN A 167 -21.56 16.30 0.77
N LYS A 168 -20.49 16.89 1.33
CA LYS A 168 -19.14 16.76 0.82
C LYS A 168 -18.32 15.86 1.74
N PRO A 169 -17.60 14.88 1.20
CA PRO A 169 -16.73 14.00 2.00
C PRO A 169 -15.48 14.72 2.48
N ILE A 170 -14.86 14.16 3.52
CA ILE A 170 -13.44 14.38 3.83
C ILE A 170 -12.65 13.41 2.98
N VAL A 171 -11.66 13.90 2.22
CA VAL A 171 -10.80 13.05 1.38
C VAL A 171 -9.36 13.18 1.83
N LEU A 172 -8.76 12.05 2.24
CA LEU A 172 -7.35 11.94 2.60
C LEU A 172 -6.56 11.45 1.38
N THR A 173 -5.45 12.11 1.08
CA THR A 173 -4.50 11.71 0.03
C THR A 173 -3.09 11.67 0.62
N PHE A 174 -2.58 10.46 0.84
CA PHE A 174 -1.24 10.22 1.32
C PHE A 174 -0.27 10.25 0.14
N LEU A 175 0.58 11.25 0.07
CA LEU A 175 1.54 11.45 -1.01
C LEU A 175 2.89 10.79 -0.68
N ASN A 176 3.61 10.33 -1.70
CA ASN A 176 4.90 9.63 -1.55
C ASN A 176 6.06 10.52 -1.02
N ASN A 177 5.84 11.82 -0.92
CA ASN A 177 6.80 12.80 -0.38
C ASN A 177 6.52 13.15 1.08
N ASP A 178 6.00 12.21 1.85
CA ASP A 178 5.67 12.34 3.27
C ASP A 178 4.66 13.46 3.58
N ARG A 179 3.83 13.83 2.62
CA ARG A 179 2.75 14.82 2.76
C ARG A 179 1.39 14.16 2.72
N LEU A 180 0.55 14.51 3.68
CA LEU A 180 -0.87 14.19 3.70
C LEU A 180 -1.66 15.44 3.33
N SER A 181 -2.42 15.36 2.24
CA SER A 181 -3.37 16.39 1.83
C SER A 181 -4.79 15.94 2.18
N VAL A 182 -5.57 16.84 2.75
CA VAL A 182 -6.94 16.57 3.19
C VAL A 182 -7.87 17.60 2.60
N ASP A 183 -8.77 17.16 1.75
CA ASP A 183 -9.87 17.99 1.26
C ASP A 183 -11.05 17.86 2.25
N THR A 184 -11.49 18.97 2.79
CA THR A 184 -12.60 18.99 3.76
C THR A 184 -13.92 19.49 3.13
N GLY A 185 -13.95 19.59 1.80
CA GLY A 185 -15.09 20.14 1.08
C GLY A 185 -15.18 21.68 1.11
N CYS A 186 -14.37 22.34 1.95
CA CYS A 186 -14.17 23.79 2.01
C CYS A 186 -12.70 24.12 1.86
N ASN A 187 -11.93 23.97 2.91
CA ASN A 187 -10.52 24.22 2.94
C ASN A 187 -9.72 22.92 2.70
N ARG A 188 -8.47 23.10 2.32
CA ARG A 188 -7.50 22.01 2.21
C ARG A 188 -6.52 22.08 3.36
N LEU A 189 -6.43 20.99 4.10
CA LEU A 189 -5.44 20.81 5.15
C LEU A 189 -4.22 20.08 4.58
N ASN A 190 -3.04 20.42 5.06
CA ASN A 190 -1.80 19.73 4.71
C ASN A 190 -0.98 19.50 5.98
N THR A 191 -0.40 18.31 6.09
CA THR A 191 0.49 17.94 7.18
C THR A 191 1.54 16.95 6.66
N SER A 192 2.62 16.75 7.42
CA SER A 192 3.51 15.62 7.19
C SER A 192 2.90 14.34 7.74
N TRP A 193 3.29 13.19 7.17
CA TRP A 193 2.89 11.90 7.67
C TRP A 193 3.97 10.84 7.50
N LYS A 194 3.95 9.84 8.35
CA LYS A 194 4.73 8.60 8.22
C LYS A 194 4.01 7.47 8.96
N VAL A 195 4.35 6.23 8.66
CA VAL A 195 3.95 5.08 9.47
C VAL A 195 5.11 4.72 10.38
N GLU A 196 4.86 4.69 11.68
CA GLU A 196 5.84 4.35 12.69
C GLU A 196 5.17 3.53 13.80
N ASN A 197 5.74 2.36 14.12
CA ASN A 197 5.19 1.44 15.12
C ASN A 197 3.71 1.06 14.90
N GLY A 198 3.28 0.92 13.64
CA GLY A 198 1.89 0.60 13.31
C GLY A 198 0.89 1.74 13.50
N LEU A 199 1.38 2.97 13.66
CA LEU A 199 0.58 4.18 13.79
C LEU A 199 0.87 5.13 12.62
N ILE A 200 -0.15 5.89 12.19
CA ILE A 200 0.08 7.07 11.35
C ILE A 200 0.51 8.20 12.27
N VAL A 201 1.74 8.69 12.06
CA VAL A 201 2.27 9.84 12.79
C VAL A 201 2.17 11.08 11.92
N THR A 202 1.52 12.13 12.40
CA THR A 202 1.30 13.38 11.68
C THR A 202 2.00 14.56 12.37
N GLY A 203 2.34 15.58 11.59
CA GLY A 203 2.95 16.82 12.05
C GLY A 203 1.94 17.94 12.29
N ASP A 204 2.44 19.17 12.18
CA ASP A 204 1.59 20.37 12.22
C ASP A 204 0.68 20.44 10.99
N VAL A 205 -0.56 20.85 11.22
CA VAL A 205 -1.57 21.00 10.16
C VAL A 205 -1.61 22.48 9.73
N ALA A 206 -1.39 22.71 8.43
CA ALA A 206 -1.64 23.99 7.77
C ALA A 206 -2.95 23.92 6.99
N SER A 207 -3.74 24.98 6.99
CA SER A 207 -5.02 25.08 6.29
C SER A 207 -5.08 26.31 5.38
N THR A 208 -5.79 26.21 4.25
CA THR A 208 -6.28 27.41 3.55
C THR A 208 -7.39 28.07 4.39
N MET A 209 -7.66 29.36 4.14
CA MET A 209 -8.54 30.14 5.01
C MET A 209 -9.72 30.72 4.22
N MET A 210 -10.58 29.86 3.66
CA MET A 210 -11.86 30.29 3.10
C MET A 210 -12.97 30.18 4.16
N ALA A 211 -13.88 31.15 4.20
CA ALA A 211 -15.10 31.06 4.98
C ALA A 211 -16.12 30.24 4.20
N CYS A 212 -16.64 29.19 4.80
CA CYS A 212 -17.64 28.30 4.21
C CYS A 212 -18.84 28.15 5.14
N GLU A 213 -19.82 27.34 4.72
CA GLU A 213 -20.99 27.03 5.53
C GLU A 213 -20.57 26.38 6.88
N PRO A 214 -21.31 26.66 7.96
CA PRO A 214 -20.95 26.20 9.31
C PRO A 214 -20.68 24.69 9.42
N ALA A 215 -21.44 23.87 8.68
CA ALA A 215 -21.27 22.41 8.68
C ALA A 215 -19.90 21.99 8.11
N LEU A 216 -19.44 22.63 7.03
CA LEU A 216 -18.13 22.39 6.44
C LEU A 216 -16.99 22.91 7.33
N MET A 217 -17.20 24.04 8.03
CA MET A 217 -16.22 24.54 9.00
C MET A 217 -16.08 23.59 10.21
N GLN A 218 -17.17 22.97 10.65
CA GLN A 218 -17.12 21.93 11.70
C GLN A 218 -16.39 20.67 11.20
N GLN A 219 -16.63 20.28 9.94
CA GLN A 219 -15.94 19.16 9.30
C GLN A 219 -14.44 19.41 9.20
N GLU A 220 -14.01 20.63 8.82
CA GLU A 220 -12.61 21.03 8.81
C GLU A 220 -11.98 20.96 10.20
N LYS A 221 -12.66 21.50 11.20
CA LYS A 221 -12.22 21.44 12.60
C LYS A 221 -12.02 20.00 13.05
N PHE A 222 -12.97 19.13 12.76
CA PHE A 222 -12.88 17.69 13.07
C PHE A 222 -11.65 17.06 12.41
N ALA A 223 -11.44 17.29 11.10
CA ALA A 223 -10.28 16.76 10.39
C ALA A 223 -8.96 17.28 10.97
N GLY A 224 -8.89 18.56 11.33
CA GLY A 224 -7.74 19.16 12.01
C GLY A 224 -7.47 18.51 13.37
N GLU A 225 -8.47 18.34 14.20
CA GLU A 225 -8.33 17.70 15.53
C GLU A 225 -7.90 16.24 15.43
N LEU A 226 -8.37 15.52 14.40
CA LEU A 226 -7.97 14.13 14.15
C LEU A 226 -6.49 14.01 13.77
N LEU A 227 -5.92 15.01 13.06
CA LEU A 227 -4.62 14.93 12.42
C LEU A 227 -3.51 15.77 13.09
N GLN A 228 -3.83 16.78 13.91
CA GLN A 228 -2.85 17.71 14.47
C GLN A 228 -1.88 17.03 15.44
N LYS A 229 -0.61 16.83 15.06
CA LYS A 229 0.45 16.26 15.91
C LYS A 229 0.02 14.97 16.62
N ARG A 230 -0.51 13.99 15.84
CA ARG A 230 -1.09 12.78 16.39
C ARG A 230 -0.26 11.54 16.06
N GLN A 231 -0.45 10.54 16.90
CA GLN A 231 -0.13 9.14 16.64
C GLN A 231 -1.47 8.41 16.54
N ILE A 232 -1.90 8.10 15.31
CA ILE A 232 -3.25 7.66 15.00
C ILE A 232 -3.23 6.14 14.76
N PRO A 233 -3.87 5.33 15.62
CA PRO A 233 -4.11 3.92 15.34
C PRO A 233 -4.95 3.77 14.08
N PHE A 234 -4.55 2.87 13.19
CA PHE A 234 -5.27 2.63 11.96
C PHE A 234 -5.29 1.16 11.58
N GLU A 235 -6.31 0.78 10.82
CA GLU A 235 -6.47 -0.54 10.23
C GLU A 235 -6.81 -0.36 8.76
N VAL A 236 -6.22 -1.16 7.86
CA VAL A 236 -6.58 -1.18 6.44
C VAL A 236 -7.07 -2.57 6.07
N ASN A 237 -8.27 -2.64 5.54
CA ASN A 237 -8.82 -3.86 4.96
C ASN A 237 -8.83 -3.76 3.44
N THR A 238 -8.05 -4.62 2.78
CA THR A 238 -7.91 -4.71 1.33
C THR A 238 -8.54 -6.00 0.76
N THR A 239 -9.45 -6.64 1.47
CA THR A 239 -10.15 -7.85 1.00
C THR A 239 -10.90 -7.55 -0.31
N ASN A 240 -11.51 -6.37 -0.41
CA ASN A 240 -12.00 -5.82 -1.67
C ASN A 240 -11.05 -4.72 -2.16
N LEU A 241 -10.23 -5.02 -3.16
CA LEU A 241 -9.26 -4.07 -3.74
C LEU A 241 -9.92 -2.90 -4.47
N HIS A 242 -11.19 -3.02 -4.87
CA HIS A 242 -11.92 -1.93 -5.55
C HIS A 242 -12.49 -0.93 -4.54
N GLU A 243 -12.79 -1.37 -3.33
CA GLU A 243 -13.33 -0.56 -2.24
C GLU A 243 -12.69 -0.96 -0.89
N PRO A 244 -11.37 -0.79 -0.73
CA PRO A 244 -10.72 -1.06 0.55
C PRO A 244 -11.21 -0.07 1.59
N THR A 245 -11.09 -0.43 2.86
CA THR A 245 -11.44 0.46 3.98
C THR A 245 -10.22 0.82 4.80
N LEU A 246 -10.11 2.09 5.19
CA LEU A 246 -9.17 2.59 6.17
C LEU A 246 -9.95 3.01 7.41
N THR A 247 -9.69 2.38 8.55
CA THR A 247 -10.25 2.76 9.83
C THR A 247 -9.24 3.57 10.61
N LEU A 248 -9.56 4.80 10.96
CA LEU A 248 -8.78 5.64 11.86
C LEU A 248 -9.46 5.68 13.24
N THR A 249 -8.65 5.61 14.31
CA THR A 249 -9.15 5.70 15.68
C THR A 249 -8.66 6.98 16.32
N ASP A 250 -9.58 7.82 16.84
CA ASP A 250 -9.22 9.07 17.50
C ASP A 250 -8.71 8.83 18.94
N ALA A 251 -8.32 9.92 19.61
CA ALA A 251 -7.81 9.87 20.99
C ALA A 251 -8.86 9.42 22.02
N LYS A 252 -10.15 9.40 21.67
CA LYS A 252 -11.26 8.93 22.51
C LYS A 252 -11.62 7.48 22.24
N GLY A 253 -10.95 6.82 21.28
CA GLY A 253 -11.24 5.45 20.85
C GLY A 253 -12.39 5.35 19.83
N GLN A 254 -12.88 6.48 19.30
CA GLN A 254 -13.91 6.49 18.26
C GLN A 254 -13.28 6.12 16.92
N LYS A 255 -13.93 5.18 16.20
CA LYS A 255 -13.49 4.68 14.89
C LYS A 255 -14.21 5.40 13.76
N TYR A 256 -13.45 5.76 12.71
CA TYR A 256 -13.93 6.42 11.49
C TYR A 256 -13.50 5.60 10.29
N ASN A 257 -14.45 5.13 9.49
CA ASN A 257 -14.21 4.27 8.35
C ASN A 257 -14.21 5.10 7.06
N PHE A 258 -13.06 5.12 6.39
CA PHE A 258 -12.87 5.75 5.10
C PHE A 258 -12.91 4.68 4.00
N ILE A 259 -13.54 4.98 2.89
CA ILE A 259 -13.59 4.13 1.69
C ILE A 259 -12.46 4.54 0.75
N GLY A 260 -11.67 3.58 0.29
CA GLY A 260 -10.55 3.80 -0.62
C GLY A 260 -10.98 3.73 -2.09
N LYS A 261 -10.46 4.66 -2.89
CA LYS A 261 -10.50 4.62 -4.36
C LYS A 261 -9.07 4.62 -4.88
N MET A 262 -8.72 3.68 -5.75
CA MET A 262 -7.36 3.64 -6.34
C MET A 262 -6.97 4.99 -6.92
N THR A 263 -5.73 5.41 -6.62
CA THR A 263 -5.14 6.56 -7.33
C THR A 263 -4.92 6.23 -8.80
N PRO A 264 -4.89 7.20 -9.70
CA PRO A 264 -4.61 6.95 -11.11
C PRO A 264 -3.25 6.26 -11.32
N GLU A 265 -2.24 6.61 -10.54
CA GLU A 265 -0.91 6.00 -10.56
C GLU A 265 -0.97 4.50 -10.25
N THR A 266 -1.76 4.12 -9.25
CA THR A 266 -1.99 2.72 -8.88
C THR A 266 -2.82 1.99 -9.93
N LYS A 267 -3.86 2.63 -10.46
CA LYS A 267 -4.77 2.06 -11.46
C LYS A 267 -4.06 1.74 -12.77
N TYR A 268 -3.24 2.66 -13.27
CA TYR A 268 -2.57 2.54 -14.56
C TYR A 268 -1.14 1.98 -14.47
N GLN A 269 -0.56 1.90 -13.29
CA GLN A 269 0.79 1.36 -13.02
C GLN A 269 1.87 1.96 -13.95
N SER A 270 1.75 3.26 -14.24
CA SER A 270 2.67 4.03 -15.07
C SER A 270 2.82 5.44 -14.54
N GLU A 271 3.98 6.05 -14.80
CA GLU A 271 4.21 7.47 -14.50
C GLU A 271 3.46 8.35 -15.50
N PRO A 272 2.69 9.33 -15.04
CA PRO A 272 1.93 10.18 -15.92
C PRO A 272 2.80 11.23 -16.61
N LYS A 273 2.42 11.58 -17.85
CA LYS A 273 2.90 12.79 -18.54
C LYS A 273 1.89 13.91 -18.34
N THR A 274 2.36 15.10 -17.94
CA THR A 274 1.52 16.29 -17.88
C THR A 274 1.23 16.79 -19.29
N VAL A 275 -0.03 16.92 -19.64
CA VAL A 275 -0.51 17.47 -20.93
C VAL A 275 -1.55 18.54 -20.67
N PHE A 276 -1.53 19.61 -21.45
CA PHE A 276 -2.58 20.63 -21.42
C PHE A 276 -3.41 20.51 -22.68
N LEU A 277 -4.72 20.40 -22.49
CA LEU A 277 -5.69 20.27 -23.56
C LEU A 277 -6.68 21.43 -23.49
N GLU A 278 -6.82 22.16 -24.58
CA GLU A 278 -7.94 23.07 -24.79
C GLU A 278 -9.09 22.26 -25.35
N ILE A 279 -10.27 22.39 -24.76
CA ILE A 279 -11.48 21.65 -25.11
C ILE A 279 -12.50 22.64 -25.64
N SER A 280 -13.00 22.36 -26.87
CA SER A 280 -14.04 23.14 -27.51
C SER A 280 -15.38 22.98 -26.79
N PRO A 281 -16.22 24.04 -26.74
CA PRO A 281 -17.63 23.90 -26.35
C PRO A 281 -18.41 23.00 -27.31
N GLU A 282 -17.96 22.91 -28.58
CA GLU A 282 -18.62 22.10 -29.58
C GLU A 282 -18.05 20.67 -29.62
N THR A 283 -18.95 19.70 -29.75
CA THR A 283 -18.64 18.32 -30.05
C THR A 283 -18.89 17.98 -31.51
N LYS A 284 -18.35 16.88 -32.00
CA LYS A 284 -18.61 16.39 -33.37
C LYS A 284 -18.95 14.91 -33.34
N SER A 285 -19.81 14.52 -34.31
CA SER A 285 -20.02 13.11 -34.59
C SER A 285 -18.72 12.46 -35.06
N CYS A 286 -18.43 11.30 -34.56
CA CYS A 286 -17.24 10.51 -34.87
C CYS A 286 -17.59 9.01 -34.86
N THR A 287 -16.72 8.20 -35.45
CA THR A 287 -16.90 6.75 -35.48
C THR A 287 -15.68 6.07 -34.89
N GLY A 288 -15.85 5.44 -33.75
CA GLY A 288 -14.89 4.53 -33.17
C GLY A 288 -15.32 3.08 -33.46
N VAL A 289 -15.51 2.26 -32.44
CA VAL A 289 -16.13 0.92 -32.58
C VAL A 289 -17.59 1.04 -32.99
N ALA A 290 -18.25 2.12 -32.59
CA ALA A 290 -19.62 2.49 -32.97
C ALA A 290 -19.70 4.03 -33.20
N PRO A 291 -20.76 4.51 -33.89
CA PRO A 291 -21.03 5.97 -33.97
C PRO A 291 -21.18 6.54 -32.57
N GLN A 292 -20.50 7.67 -32.34
CA GLN A 292 -20.49 8.37 -31.04
C GLN A 292 -20.30 9.88 -31.20
N THR A 293 -20.36 10.61 -30.10
CA THR A 293 -20.04 12.04 -30.06
C THR A 293 -18.67 12.23 -29.40
N CYS A 294 -17.75 12.90 -30.12
CA CYS A 294 -16.41 13.19 -29.66
C CYS A 294 -16.26 14.65 -29.22
N MET A 295 -15.52 14.88 -28.16
CA MET A 295 -14.97 16.21 -27.85
C MET A 295 -13.98 16.61 -28.93
N GLN A 296 -13.83 17.92 -29.14
CA GLN A 296 -12.78 18.49 -29.96
C GLN A 296 -11.73 19.07 -29.02
N VAL A 297 -10.48 18.62 -29.16
CA VAL A 297 -9.37 19.08 -28.34
C VAL A 297 -8.21 19.56 -29.18
N ARG A 298 -7.36 20.40 -28.59
CA ARG A 298 -6.04 20.75 -29.14
C ARG A 298 -5.02 20.91 -28.05
N GLU A 299 -3.78 20.55 -28.32
CA GLU A 299 -2.69 20.63 -27.32
C GLU A 299 -2.25 22.09 -27.14
N VAL A 300 -2.00 22.43 -25.88
CA VAL A 300 -1.46 23.73 -25.46
C VAL A 300 -0.16 23.51 -24.70
N LYS A 301 0.83 24.39 -24.89
CA LYS A 301 2.08 24.35 -24.13
C LYS A 301 2.30 25.65 -23.39
N TYR A 302 2.84 25.51 -22.21
CA TYR A 302 3.26 26.60 -21.32
C TYR A 302 4.75 26.51 -21.08
N ASP A 303 5.41 27.66 -20.87
CA ASP A 303 6.79 27.71 -20.41
C ASP A 303 6.88 27.51 -18.87
N GLU A 304 8.10 27.55 -18.36
CA GLU A 304 8.38 27.41 -16.91
C GLU A 304 7.76 28.54 -16.05
N LYS A 305 7.40 29.67 -16.67
CA LYS A 305 6.74 30.81 -16.02
C LYS A 305 5.21 30.73 -16.11
N GLY A 306 4.67 29.65 -16.72
CA GLY A 306 3.25 29.49 -16.93
C GLY A 306 2.67 30.36 -18.07
N ILE A 307 3.52 30.88 -18.97
CA ILE A 307 3.08 31.65 -20.14
C ILE A 307 2.79 30.70 -21.28
N LYS A 308 1.63 30.85 -21.92
CA LYS A 308 1.22 30.06 -23.06
C LYS A 308 2.16 30.33 -24.25
N THR A 309 2.87 29.33 -24.71
CA THR A 309 3.86 29.46 -25.79
C THR A 309 3.42 28.82 -27.09
N TYR A 310 2.47 27.89 -27.04
CA TYR A 310 2.01 27.15 -28.20
C TYR A 310 0.57 26.70 -28.04
N THR A 311 -0.17 26.65 -29.14
CA THR A 311 -1.48 26.02 -29.24
C THR A 311 -1.60 25.41 -30.64
N ASP A 312 -2.04 24.17 -30.73
CA ASP A 312 -2.33 23.53 -32.02
C ASP A 312 -3.30 24.39 -32.85
N LYS A 313 -3.02 24.50 -34.13
CA LYS A 313 -3.89 25.28 -35.02
C LYS A 313 -5.23 24.61 -35.27
N ASN A 314 -5.24 23.28 -35.33
CA ASN A 314 -6.40 22.49 -35.70
C ASN A 314 -6.97 21.75 -34.49
N TRP A 315 -8.28 21.63 -34.47
CA TRP A 315 -8.99 20.77 -33.53
C TRP A 315 -8.89 19.30 -33.96
N SER A 316 -8.60 18.44 -33.03
CA SER A 316 -8.58 16.99 -33.20
C SER A 316 -9.76 16.35 -32.46
N LEU A 317 -10.30 15.27 -33.01
CA LEU A 317 -11.35 14.50 -32.33
C LEU A 317 -10.75 13.69 -31.18
N TYR A 318 -11.37 13.80 -30.02
CA TYR A 318 -10.99 13.05 -28.84
C TYR A 318 -11.98 11.90 -28.60
N TYR A 319 -11.54 10.68 -28.89
CA TYR A 319 -12.40 9.49 -28.91
C TYR A 319 -12.66 8.89 -27.51
N GLY A 320 -11.86 9.26 -26.51
CA GLY A 320 -11.99 8.81 -25.13
C GLY A 320 -12.77 9.78 -24.26
N GLN A 321 -12.69 9.51 -22.96
CA GLN A 321 -13.14 10.45 -21.92
C GLN A 321 -11.94 10.85 -21.06
N ILE A 322 -11.94 12.08 -20.59
CA ILE A 322 -10.98 12.52 -19.56
C ILE A 322 -11.61 12.19 -18.21
N GLU A 323 -11.00 11.25 -17.48
CA GLU A 323 -11.52 10.83 -16.17
C GLU A 323 -11.58 12.02 -15.21
N GLY A 324 -12.74 12.25 -14.60
CA GLY A 324 -12.97 13.39 -13.71
C GLY A 324 -13.34 14.71 -14.41
N PHE A 325 -13.50 14.71 -15.72
CA PHE A 325 -13.94 15.87 -16.48
C PHE A 325 -15.31 15.64 -17.12
N GLU A 326 -16.21 16.63 -16.96
CA GLU A 326 -17.51 16.67 -17.64
C GLU A 326 -17.52 17.79 -18.67
N HIS A 327 -17.83 17.45 -19.92
CA HIS A 327 -17.90 18.43 -21.01
C HIS A 327 -19.14 19.32 -20.85
N ASN A 328 -18.93 20.64 -20.92
CA ASN A 328 -20.01 21.64 -20.92
C ASN A 328 -20.06 22.37 -22.28
N PRO A 329 -21.17 22.27 -23.03
CA PRO A 329 -21.29 22.89 -24.35
C PRO A 329 -21.34 24.44 -24.35
N LYS A 330 -21.38 25.05 -23.16
CA LYS A 330 -21.35 26.52 -23.00
C LYS A 330 -19.97 27.03 -22.57
N GLN A 331 -18.96 26.15 -22.48
CA GLN A 331 -17.66 26.52 -21.94
C GLN A 331 -16.52 26.01 -22.81
N ARG A 332 -15.63 26.93 -23.17
CA ARG A 332 -14.29 26.59 -23.63
C ARG A 332 -13.38 26.47 -22.40
N VAL A 333 -12.67 25.37 -22.25
CA VAL A 333 -11.80 25.15 -21.09
C VAL A 333 -10.41 24.70 -21.52
N ILE A 334 -9.39 25.09 -20.75
CA ILE A 334 -8.08 24.47 -20.83
C ILE A 334 -7.91 23.66 -19.54
N VAL A 335 -7.66 22.38 -19.72
CA VAL A 335 -7.41 21.45 -18.60
C VAL A 335 -5.97 20.98 -18.63
N ARG A 336 -5.38 20.82 -17.44
CA ARG A 336 -4.18 20.03 -17.24
C ARG A 336 -4.61 18.61 -16.92
N VAL A 337 -4.11 17.65 -17.68
CA VAL A 337 -4.36 16.23 -17.47
C VAL A 337 -3.09 15.49 -17.17
N LYS A 338 -3.21 14.44 -16.37
CA LYS A 338 -2.22 13.40 -16.20
C LYS A 338 -2.51 12.33 -17.24
N ARG A 339 -1.62 12.16 -18.20
CA ARG A 339 -1.72 11.14 -19.26
C ARG A 339 -0.92 9.92 -18.90
N PHE A 340 -1.60 8.79 -18.77
CA PHE A 340 -1.03 7.49 -18.44
C PHE A 340 -0.94 6.61 -19.69
N GLU A 341 0.12 5.79 -19.76
CA GLU A 341 0.25 4.73 -20.75
C GLU A 341 -0.34 3.43 -20.19
N ILE A 342 -1.29 2.83 -20.92
CA ILE A 342 -1.90 1.54 -20.57
C ILE A 342 -1.05 0.44 -21.19
N LYS A 343 -0.41 -0.39 -20.36
CA LYS A 343 0.57 -1.40 -20.80
C LYS A 343 -0.01 -2.52 -21.67
N ASN A 344 -1.25 -2.92 -21.46
CA ASN A 344 -1.90 -4.00 -22.20
C ASN A 344 -3.36 -3.59 -22.47
N PRO A 345 -3.61 -2.62 -23.37
CA PRO A 345 -4.98 -2.22 -23.68
C PRO A 345 -5.73 -3.35 -24.39
N ALA A 346 -7.03 -3.45 -24.18
CA ALA A 346 -7.89 -4.32 -24.99
C ALA A 346 -7.84 -3.90 -26.46
N ALA A 347 -8.21 -4.79 -27.39
CA ALA A 347 -8.02 -4.59 -28.85
C ALA A 347 -8.64 -3.28 -29.39
N ASP A 348 -9.69 -2.79 -28.74
CA ASP A 348 -10.48 -1.61 -29.08
C ASP A 348 -10.36 -0.48 -28.04
N GLN A 349 -9.45 -0.62 -27.10
CA GLN A 349 -9.20 0.40 -26.07
C GLN A 349 -8.00 1.28 -26.46
N SER A 350 -8.08 2.57 -26.14
CA SER A 350 -6.92 3.48 -26.24
C SER A 350 -5.74 2.97 -25.39
N SER A 351 -4.53 3.09 -25.91
CA SER A 351 -3.30 2.86 -25.13
C SER A 351 -2.99 4.01 -24.16
N LEU A 352 -3.80 5.07 -24.14
CA LEU A 352 -3.63 6.24 -23.28
C LEU A 352 -4.90 6.47 -22.46
N ALA A 353 -4.72 6.89 -21.22
CA ALA A 353 -5.78 7.36 -20.34
C ALA A 353 -5.43 8.74 -19.80
N ASP A 354 -6.35 9.69 -19.95
CA ASP A 354 -6.22 11.05 -19.43
C ASP A 354 -7.08 11.20 -18.19
N VAL A 355 -6.49 11.70 -17.11
CA VAL A 355 -7.15 12.00 -15.84
C VAL A 355 -7.04 13.49 -15.58
N LEU A 356 -8.17 14.14 -15.29
CA LEU A 356 -8.18 15.56 -14.94
C LEU A 356 -7.33 15.82 -13.69
N ASP A 357 -6.36 16.73 -13.83
CA ASP A 357 -5.57 17.21 -12.70
C ASP A 357 -6.11 18.57 -12.20
N MET A 358 -6.34 19.50 -13.13
CA MET A 358 -6.98 20.78 -12.81
C MET A 358 -7.53 21.49 -14.08
N VAL A 359 -8.51 22.35 -13.87
CA VAL A 359 -8.95 23.34 -14.87
C VAL A 359 -8.03 24.55 -14.76
N VAL A 360 -7.35 24.90 -15.86
CA VAL A 360 -6.39 26.02 -15.95
C VAL A 360 -7.07 27.31 -16.38
N GLU A 361 -7.88 27.23 -17.42
CA GLU A 361 -8.63 28.37 -17.97
C GLU A 361 -10.06 27.93 -18.25
N GLN A 362 -11.01 28.83 -18.06
CA GLN A 362 -12.42 28.60 -18.35
C GLN A 362 -13.05 29.88 -18.91
N GLU A 363 -13.74 29.77 -20.04
CA GLU A 363 -14.45 30.87 -20.67
C GLU A 363 -15.87 30.42 -21.04
N ILE A 364 -16.85 31.24 -20.69
CA ILE A 364 -18.25 31.02 -21.07
C ILE A 364 -18.43 31.56 -22.50
N VAL A 365 -18.85 30.69 -23.40
CA VAL A 365 -19.14 31.06 -24.78
C VAL A 365 -20.65 31.36 -24.90
N LYS A 366 -20.97 32.52 -25.46
CA LYS A 366 -22.36 32.96 -25.66
C LYS A 366 -22.99 32.30 -26.88
#